data_b142321e90cdd1587c400198443219cc
#
_entry.id   b142321e90cdd1587c400198443219cc
#
_cell.length_a   1.000
_cell.length_b   1.000
_cell.length_c   1.000
_cell.angle_alpha   90.00
_cell.angle_beta   90.00
_cell.angle_gamma   90.00
#
_symmetry.space_group_name_H-M   'P 1'
#
loop_
_entity.id
_entity.type
_entity.pdbx_description
1 polymer ?
#
loop_
_entity_poly.entity_id
_entity_poly.type
_entity_poly.pdbx_seq_one_letter_code
_entity_poly.pdbx_strand_id
1 'polypeptide(L)'
;MTINVDKIAQEIIDGLKATMDSKGRTATGQSNASLYSEFDEGNMVLSIMGDEHWQYIEKGRPAGGGKPPYSRILEWCIAKGIPKEAAWAIRTNIAKYGSPRQLDSTSIDQSKLGVVEDTMKEVEPFILKELDKQLGSSFNQTIGKQWRSL
;
A
#
# COMPACT_ATOMS: atom_id res chain seq x y z
N MET A 1 14.18 -20.69 -15.83
CA MET A 1 12.98 -19.89 -16.11
C MET A 1 13.09 -18.59 -15.33
N THR A 2 13.11 -17.48 -16.01
CA THR A 2 13.18 -16.15 -15.33
C THR A 2 11.80 -15.49 -15.43
N ILE A 3 11.14 -15.34 -14.30
CA ILE A 3 9.90 -14.57 -14.22
C ILE A 3 10.28 -13.11 -14.05
N ASN A 4 9.76 -12.25 -14.91
CA ASN A 4 9.95 -10.81 -14.75
C ASN A 4 9.00 -10.28 -13.64
N VAL A 5 9.53 -10.23 -12.43
CA VAL A 5 8.78 -9.78 -11.26
C VAL A 5 8.69 -8.26 -11.13
N ASP A 6 9.58 -7.53 -11.78
CA ASP A 6 9.66 -6.07 -11.67
C ASP A 6 8.37 -5.41 -12.16
N LYS A 7 7.80 -5.90 -13.25
CA LYS A 7 6.56 -5.41 -13.80
C LYS A 7 5.38 -5.65 -12.84
N ILE A 8 5.34 -6.82 -12.20
CA ILE A 8 4.32 -7.16 -11.20
C ILE A 8 4.48 -6.28 -9.97
N ALA A 9 5.70 -6.14 -9.48
CA ALA A 9 6.02 -5.28 -8.33
C ALA A 9 5.61 -3.82 -8.58
N GLN A 10 5.94 -3.29 -9.75
CA GLN A 10 5.60 -1.91 -10.13
C GLN A 10 4.08 -1.70 -10.20
N GLU A 11 3.35 -2.65 -10.76
CA GLU A 11 1.88 -2.58 -10.81
C GLU A 11 1.25 -2.56 -9.41
N ILE A 12 1.76 -3.37 -8.49
CA ILE A 12 1.30 -3.38 -7.09
C ILE A 12 1.61 -2.03 -6.42
N ILE A 13 2.84 -1.53 -6.58
CA ILE A 13 3.25 -0.25 -5.97
C ILE A 13 2.41 0.91 -6.53
N ASP A 14 2.22 0.98 -7.84
CA ASP A 14 1.41 2.02 -8.48
C ASP A 14 -0.06 1.91 -8.04
N GLY A 15 -0.59 0.70 -7.91
CA GLY A 15 -1.92 0.43 -7.38
C GLY A 15 -2.09 0.90 -5.94
N LEU A 16 -1.11 0.65 -5.07
CA LEU A 16 -1.11 1.13 -3.67
C LEU A 16 -1.16 2.66 -3.61
N LYS A 17 -0.35 3.33 -4.41
CA LYS A 17 -0.34 4.80 -4.50
C LYS A 17 -1.66 5.35 -4.99
N ALA A 18 -2.24 4.75 -6.03
CA ALA A 18 -3.53 5.17 -6.59
C ALA A 18 -4.67 4.96 -5.59
N THR A 19 -4.70 3.85 -4.87
CA THR A 19 -5.69 3.57 -3.83
C THR A 19 -5.57 4.55 -2.66
N MET A 20 -4.35 4.87 -2.24
CA MET A 20 -4.10 5.91 -1.24
C MET A 20 -4.71 7.24 -1.64
N ASP A 21 -4.46 7.67 -2.87
CA ASP A 21 -4.98 8.94 -3.41
C ASP A 21 -6.51 8.92 -3.49
N SER A 22 -7.10 7.84 -3.98
CA SER A 22 -8.56 7.70 -4.11
C SER A 22 -9.29 7.74 -2.77
N LYS A 23 -8.66 7.24 -1.71
CA LYS A 23 -9.19 7.28 -0.35
C LYS A 23 -8.87 8.59 0.40
N GLY A 24 -8.18 9.53 -0.25
CA GLY A 24 -7.77 10.79 0.35
C GLY A 24 -6.77 10.63 1.50
N ARG A 25 -5.95 9.57 1.47
CA ARG A 25 -4.99 9.23 2.51
C ARG A 25 -3.59 9.81 2.27
N THR A 26 -3.33 10.34 1.09
CA THR A 26 -2.04 10.99 0.77
C THR A 26 -2.01 12.41 1.30
N ALA A 27 -0.99 12.72 2.10
CA ALA A 27 -0.74 14.08 2.59
C ALA A 27 0.65 14.56 2.20
N THR A 28 1.69 14.09 2.90
CA THR A 28 3.10 14.43 2.58
C THR A 28 3.68 13.59 1.46
N GLY A 29 3.06 12.46 1.13
CA GLY A 29 3.58 11.47 0.17
C GLY A 29 4.71 10.60 0.72
N GLN A 30 5.08 10.75 1.98
CA GLN A 30 6.21 10.00 2.59
C GLN A 30 5.97 8.49 2.60
N SER A 31 4.77 8.03 2.97
CA SER A 31 4.45 6.60 2.98
C SER A 31 4.47 6.00 1.57
N ASN A 32 3.98 6.74 0.57
CA ASN A 32 4.07 6.32 -0.83
C ASN A 32 5.52 6.25 -1.33
N ALA A 33 6.35 7.21 -0.94
CA ALA A 33 7.77 7.24 -1.29
C ALA A 33 8.59 6.14 -0.60
N SER A 34 8.10 5.58 0.51
CA SER A 34 8.76 4.49 1.24
C SER A 34 8.61 3.12 0.58
N LEU A 35 7.70 2.98 -0.39
CA LEU A 35 7.41 1.69 -1.03
C LEU A 35 8.55 1.23 -1.93
N TYR A 36 8.96 -0.01 -1.73
CA TYR A 36 9.91 -0.70 -2.60
C TYR A 36 9.62 -2.20 -2.63
N SER A 37 10.23 -2.91 -3.54
CA SER A 37 10.07 -4.36 -3.69
C SER A 37 11.36 -5.11 -3.45
N GLU A 38 11.24 -6.31 -2.89
CA GLU A 38 12.31 -7.29 -2.77
C GLU A 38 11.84 -8.62 -3.33
N PHE A 39 12.68 -9.30 -4.08
CA PHE A 39 12.37 -10.61 -4.64
C PHE A 39 13.39 -11.65 -4.18
N ASP A 40 12.91 -12.68 -3.50
CA ASP A 40 13.68 -13.87 -3.14
C ASP A 40 13.49 -14.95 -4.21
N GLU A 41 14.46 -15.08 -5.10
CA GLU A 41 14.43 -16.08 -6.15
C GLU A 41 14.43 -17.53 -5.63
N GLY A 42 15.10 -17.78 -4.51
CA GLY A 42 15.21 -19.11 -3.93
C GLY A 42 13.88 -19.66 -3.42
N ASN A 43 13.08 -18.81 -2.84
CA ASN A 43 11.75 -19.15 -2.32
C ASN A 43 10.61 -18.66 -3.22
N MET A 44 10.90 -17.97 -4.32
CA MET A 44 9.92 -17.39 -5.24
C MET A 44 8.94 -16.45 -4.53
N VAL A 45 9.45 -15.61 -3.65
CA VAL A 45 8.65 -14.67 -2.85
C VAL A 45 8.93 -13.24 -3.28
N LEU A 46 7.90 -12.54 -3.76
CA LEU A 46 7.93 -11.10 -3.98
C LEU A 46 7.34 -10.39 -2.75
N SER A 47 8.13 -9.55 -2.13
CA SER A 47 7.73 -8.73 -0.98
C SER A 47 7.65 -7.26 -1.38
N ILE A 48 6.56 -6.60 -1.04
CA ILE A 48 6.42 -5.14 -1.14
C ILE A 48 6.60 -4.57 0.26
N MET A 49 7.58 -3.71 0.40
CA MET A 49 7.99 -3.13 1.67
C MET A 49 7.59 -1.65 1.74
N GLY A 50 7.29 -1.19 2.92
CA GLY A 50 6.98 0.22 3.19
C GLY A 50 7.38 0.59 4.62
N ASP A 51 7.20 1.85 5.00
CA ASP A 51 7.44 2.29 6.36
C ASP A 51 6.39 1.71 7.35
N GLU A 52 6.67 1.82 8.64
CA GLU A 52 5.77 1.31 9.69
C GLU A 52 4.40 1.98 9.72
N HIS A 53 4.26 3.16 9.09
CA HIS A 53 3.00 3.89 9.03
C HIS A 53 1.93 3.13 8.23
N TRP A 54 2.33 2.25 7.31
CA TRP A 54 1.41 1.43 6.50
C TRP A 54 0.47 0.55 7.34
N GLN A 55 0.89 0.10 8.52
CA GLN A 55 -0.01 -0.63 9.42
C GLN A 55 -1.24 0.20 9.84
N TYR A 56 -1.06 1.50 10.05
CA TYR A 56 -2.15 2.42 10.39
C TYR A 56 -2.99 2.81 9.17
N ILE A 57 -2.38 2.84 7.99
CA ILE A 57 -3.09 3.04 6.73
C ILE A 57 -4.04 1.88 6.47
N GLU A 58 -3.60 0.65 6.72
CA GLU A 58 -4.40 -0.55 6.50
C GLU A 58 -5.48 -0.75 7.55
N LYS A 59 -5.14 -0.66 8.83
CA LYS A 59 -6.01 -1.02 9.95
C LYS A 59 -6.57 0.16 10.72
N GLY A 60 -6.05 1.36 10.49
CA GLY A 60 -6.35 2.54 11.29
C GLY A 60 -5.60 2.55 12.62
N ARG A 61 -5.71 3.66 13.30
CA ARG A 61 -5.15 3.85 14.64
C ARG A 61 -6.29 3.70 15.66
N PRO A 62 -6.19 2.75 16.61
CA PRO A 62 -7.27 2.51 17.56
C PRO A 62 -7.44 3.69 18.54
N ALA A 63 -8.64 3.84 19.05
CA ALA A 63 -8.94 4.75 20.16
C ALA A 63 -8.22 4.31 21.44
N GLY A 64 -7.85 5.28 22.28
CA GLY A 64 -7.16 5.00 23.55
C GLY A 64 -5.69 4.68 23.43
N GLY A 65 -5.11 4.78 22.23
CA GLY A 65 -3.69 4.61 21.99
C GLY A 65 -2.84 5.81 22.41
N GLY A 66 -1.52 5.69 22.27
CA GLY A 66 -0.59 6.78 22.51
C GLY A 66 -0.82 7.95 21.53
N LYS A 67 -0.46 9.16 21.96
CA LYS A 67 -0.49 10.32 21.07
C LYS A 67 0.54 10.16 19.96
N PRO A 68 0.18 10.42 18.69
CA PRO A 68 1.17 10.45 17.61
C PRO A 68 2.20 11.57 17.85
N PRO A 69 3.42 11.48 17.27
CA PRO A 69 4.41 12.54 17.37
C PRO A 69 3.85 13.87 16.88
N TYR A 70 4.05 14.93 17.66
CA TYR A 70 3.54 16.26 17.31
C TYR A 70 4.06 16.77 15.97
N SER A 71 5.34 16.55 15.69
CA SER A 71 5.97 16.94 14.42
C SER A 71 5.26 16.34 13.21
N ARG A 72 4.82 15.08 13.29
CA ARG A 72 4.10 14.39 12.21
C ARG A 72 2.72 14.98 11.97
N ILE A 73 2.00 15.33 13.03
CA ILE A 73 0.69 15.99 12.92
C ILE A 73 0.86 17.40 12.36
N LEU A 74 1.90 18.11 12.76
CA LEU A 74 2.21 19.43 12.23
C LEU A 74 2.51 19.39 10.72
N GLU A 75 3.35 18.47 10.27
CA GLU A 75 3.64 18.24 8.85
C GLU A 75 2.36 17.92 8.07
N TRP A 76 1.52 17.07 8.62
CA TRP A 76 0.23 16.72 8.03
C TRP A 76 -0.71 17.92 7.91
N CYS A 77 -0.81 18.74 8.95
CA CYS A 77 -1.59 19.99 8.91
C CYS A 77 -1.10 20.93 7.79
N ILE A 78 0.20 21.11 7.68
CA ILE A 78 0.81 21.93 6.62
C ILE A 78 0.44 21.38 5.25
N ALA A 79 0.59 20.09 5.03
CA ALA A 79 0.28 19.43 3.75
C ALA A 79 -1.21 19.53 3.38
N LYS A 80 -2.10 19.52 4.36
CA LYS A 80 -3.57 19.61 4.17
C LYS A 80 -4.11 21.03 4.20
N GLY A 81 -3.28 22.05 4.41
CA GLY A 81 -3.70 23.43 4.54
C GLY A 81 -4.50 23.73 5.81
N ILE A 82 -4.31 22.94 6.87
CA ILE A 82 -4.94 23.11 8.17
C ILE A 82 -4.07 24.06 9.03
N PRO A 83 -4.65 25.02 9.78
CA PRO A 83 -3.89 25.88 10.65
C PRO A 83 -3.03 25.10 11.65
N LYS A 84 -1.78 25.50 11.83
CA LYS A 84 -0.80 24.82 12.72
C LYS A 84 -1.30 24.72 14.17
N GLU A 85 -2.07 25.70 14.60
CA GLU A 85 -2.65 25.79 15.95
C GLU A 85 -3.61 24.62 16.24
N ALA A 86 -4.21 24.04 15.20
CA ALA A 86 -5.08 22.89 15.33
C ALA A 86 -4.33 21.57 15.59
N ALA A 87 -3.03 21.51 15.35
CA ALA A 87 -2.24 20.27 15.43
C ALA A 87 -2.30 19.63 16.82
N TRP A 88 -2.28 20.42 17.88
CA TRP A 88 -2.36 19.91 19.24
C TRP A 88 -3.71 19.24 19.54
N ALA A 89 -4.81 19.87 19.17
CA ALA A 89 -6.15 19.32 19.34
C ALA A 89 -6.36 18.07 18.49
N ILE A 90 -5.88 18.07 17.26
CA ILE A 90 -5.95 16.91 16.35
C ILE A 90 -5.19 15.73 16.94
N ARG A 91 -3.95 15.94 17.41
CA ARG A 91 -3.13 14.94 18.07
C ARG A 91 -3.85 14.30 19.26
N THR A 92 -4.46 15.11 20.10
CA THR A 92 -5.20 14.66 21.29
C THR A 92 -6.43 13.85 20.88
N ASN A 93 -7.17 14.31 19.86
CA ASN A 93 -8.35 13.60 19.36
C ASN A 93 -8.00 12.26 18.69
N ILE A 94 -6.88 12.17 17.99
CA ILE A 94 -6.40 10.90 17.44
C ILE A 94 -6.13 9.89 18.55
N ALA A 95 -5.50 10.29 19.63
CA ALA A 95 -5.26 9.42 20.78
C ALA A 95 -6.57 8.97 21.45
N LYS A 96 -7.53 9.87 21.55
CA LYS A 96 -8.81 9.60 22.25
C LYS A 96 -9.78 8.75 21.42
N TYR A 97 -9.92 9.04 20.12
CA TYR A 97 -10.96 8.48 19.26
C TYR A 97 -10.43 7.60 18.13
N GLY A 98 -9.10 7.53 17.94
CA GLY A 98 -8.50 6.83 16.81
C GLY A 98 -8.52 7.63 15.51
N SER A 99 -8.07 7.02 14.41
CA SER A 99 -7.95 7.63 13.09
C SER A 99 -7.99 6.58 11.99
N PRO A 100 -8.54 6.88 10.82
CA PRO A 100 -9.29 8.08 10.43
C PRO A 100 -10.70 8.09 11.05
N ARG A 101 -11.25 9.25 11.26
CA ARG A 101 -12.61 9.40 11.80
C ARG A 101 -13.61 9.74 10.71
N GLN A 102 -14.86 9.27 10.91
CA GLN A 102 -15.99 9.77 10.12
C GLN A 102 -16.28 11.22 10.46
N LEU A 103 -16.76 11.96 9.48
CA LEU A 103 -17.20 13.33 9.67
C LEU A 103 -18.32 13.36 10.74
N ASP A 104 -18.23 14.28 11.68
CA ASP A 104 -19.23 14.48 12.76
C ASP A 104 -19.47 13.25 13.66
N SER A 105 -18.52 12.30 13.67
CA SER A 105 -18.60 11.07 14.46
C SER A 105 -17.31 10.83 15.25
N THR A 106 -17.40 10.01 16.29
CA THR A 106 -16.25 9.47 17.01
C THR A 106 -15.81 8.10 16.48
N SER A 107 -16.51 7.56 15.49
CA SER A 107 -16.23 6.26 14.88
C SER A 107 -15.11 6.34 13.84
N ILE A 108 -14.37 5.24 13.70
CA ILE A 108 -13.37 5.08 12.63
C ILE A 108 -14.08 5.04 11.28
N ASP A 109 -13.55 5.76 10.30
CA ASP A 109 -14.03 5.72 8.92
C ASP A 109 -13.46 4.48 8.20
N GLN A 110 -14.23 3.41 8.20
CA GLN A 110 -13.84 2.14 7.58
C GLN A 110 -13.60 2.25 6.07
N SER A 111 -14.24 3.20 5.38
CA SER A 111 -14.05 3.39 3.94
C SER A 111 -12.64 3.85 3.56
N LYS A 112 -11.91 4.42 4.50
CA LYS A 112 -10.52 4.90 4.33
C LYS A 112 -9.47 3.88 4.72
N LEU A 113 -9.86 2.72 5.21
CA LEU A 113 -8.98 1.61 5.58
C LEU A 113 -8.87 0.60 4.44
N GLY A 114 -8.04 -0.42 4.63
CA GLY A 114 -7.93 -1.54 3.69
C GLY A 114 -7.30 -1.16 2.36
N VAL A 115 -6.35 -0.23 2.33
CA VAL A 115 -5.65 0.20 1.11
C VAL A 115 -4.95 -0.97 0.43
N VAL A 116 -4.25 -1.81 1.20
CA VAL A 116 -3.54 -2.99 0.67
C VAL A 116 -4.53 -4.01 0.15
N GLU A 117 -5.55 -4.34 0.94
CA GLU A 117 -6.58 -5.31 0.56
C GLU A 117 -7.30 -4.91 -0.73
N ASP A 118 -7.75 -3.66 -0.83
CA ASP A 118 -8.45 -3.16 -2.01
C ASP A 118 -7.55 -3.13 -3.23
N THR A 119 -6.29 -2.70 -3.07
CA THR A 119 -5.30 -2.71 -4.15
C THR A 119 -5.05 -4.12 -4.65
N MET A 120 -4.87 -5.10 -3.77
CA MET A 120 -4.63 -6.49 -4.18
C MET A 120 -5.80 -7.06 -4.96
N LYS A 121 -7.03 -6.75 -4.58
CA LYS A 121 -8.22 -7.14 -5.34
C LYS A 121 -8.24 -6.55 -6.76
N GLU A 122 -7.82 -5.31 -6.92
CA GLU A 122 -7.77 -4.64 -8.22
C GLU A 122 -6.64 -5.16 -9.12
N VAL A 123 -5.47 -5.44 -8.56
CA VAL A 123 -4.30 -5.87 -9.35
C VAL A 123 -4.24 -7.38 -9.59
N GLU A 124 -4.99 -8.19 -8.85
CA GLU A 124 -4.99 -9.65 -8.98
C GLU A 124 -5.20 -10.14 -10.43
N PRO A 125 -6.19 -9.64 -11.19
CA PRO A 125 -6.38 -10.07 -12.59
C PRO A 125 -5.16 -9.77 -13.47
N PHE A 126 -4.50 -8.66 -13.25
CA PHE A 126 -3.27 -8.30 -13.96
C PHE A 126 -2.14 -9.26 -13.63
N ILE A 127 -1.94 -9.56 -12.33
CA ILE A 127 -0.90 -10.48 -11.85
C ILE A 127 -1.09 -11.86 -12.47
N LEU A 128 -2.31 -12.40 -12.41
CA LEU A 128 -2.63 -13.71 -12.98
C LEU A 128 -2.38 -13.76 -14.48
N LYS A 129 -2.81 -12.74 -15.22
CA LYS A 129 -2.59 -12.64 -16.66
C LYS A 129 -1.09 -12.56 -17.01
N GLU A 130 -0.32 -11.79 -16.25
CA GLU A 130 1.12 -11.66 -16.49
C GLU A 130 1.86 -12.96 -16.17
N LEU A 131 1.50 -13.65 -15.09
CA LEU A 131 2.03 -14.96 -14.76
C LEU A 131 1.70 -16.00 -15.82
N ASP A 132 0.47 -16.10 -16.26
CA ASP A 132 0.05 -16.99 -17.35
C ASP A 132 0.85 -16.76 -18.63
N LYS A 133 1.05 -15.52 -18.99
CA LYS A 133 1.83 -15.14 -20.17
C LYS A 133 3.29 -15.59 -20.04
N GLN A 134 3.91 -15.38 -18.91
CA GLN A 134 5.31 -15.71 -18.67
C GLN A 134 5.51 -17.22 -18.54
N LEU A 135 4.65 -17.92 -17.82
CA LEU A 135 4.69 -19.37 -17.65
C LEU A 135 4.36 -20.09 -18.95
N GLY A 136 3.34 -19.63 -19.66
CA GLY A 136 2.94 -20.18 -20.95
C GLY A 136 4.04 -20.06 -22.02
N SER A 137 4.72 -18.92 -22.08
CA SER A 137 5.85 -18.73 -23.01
C SER A 137 7.05 -19.62 -22.67
N SER A 138 7.36 -19.77 -21.38
CA SER A 138 8.43 -20.66 -20.91
C SER A 138 8.12 -22.12 -21.18
N PHE A 139 6.89 -22.55 -20.95
CA PHE A 139 6.42 -23.90 -21.24
C PHE A 139 6.51 -24.22 -22.73
N ASN A 140 6.03 -23.32 -23.59
CA ASN A 140 6.10 -23.47 -25.04
C ASN A 140 7.53 -23.50 -25.57
N GLN A 141 8.45 -22.72 -25.01
CA GLN A 141 9.86 -22.76 -25.37
C GLN A 141 10.51 -24.07 -24.97
N THR A 142 10.21 -24.60 -23.80
CA THR A 142 10.76 -25.85 -23.29
C THR A 142 10.27 -27.02 -24.12
N ILE A 143 8.99 -27.14 -24.39
CA ILE A 143 8.39 -28.17 -25.23
C ILE A 143 8.89 -28.04 -26.67
N GLY A 144 8.91 -26.83 -27.23
CA GLY A 144 9.39 -26.59 -28.59
C GLY A 144 10.85 -27.03 -28.82
N LYS A 145 11.71 -26.86 -27.80
CA LYS A 145 13.09 -27.38 -27.84
C LYS A 145 13.14 -28.89 -27.77
N GLN A 146 12.34 -29.52 -26.93
CA GLN A 146 12.31 -30.97 -26.75
C GLN A 146 11.79 -31.72 -28.00
N TRP A 147 10.78 -31.17 -28.67
CA TRP A 147 10.23 -31.70 -29.91
C TRP A 147 11.18 -31.57 -31.12
N ARG A 148 12.03 -30.53 -31.14
CA ARG A 148 13.02 -30.32 -32.21
C ARG A 148 14.27 -31.19 -32.05
N SER A 149 14.47 -31.79 -30.89
CA SER A 149 15.58 -32.68 -30.58
C SER A 149 15.25 -34.15 -30.77
N LEU A 150 14.01 -34.47 -31.13
CA LEU A 150 13.55 -35.81 -31.51
C LEU A 150 13.55 -35.95 -33.04
#